data_545a50b8ff6d4e26d48b4f2705059819
#
_entry.id   545a50b8ff6d4e26d48b4f2705059819
#
_cell.length_a   1.000
_cell.length_b   1.000
_cell.length_c   1.000
_cell.angle_alpha   90.00
_cell.angle_beta   90.00
_cell.angle_gamma   90.00
#
_symmetry.space_group_name_H-M   'P 1'
#
loop_
_entity.id
_entity.type
_entity.pdbx_description
1 polymer ?
#
loop_
_entity_poly.entity_id
_entity_poly.type
_entity_poly.pdbx_seq_one_letter_code
_entity_poly.pdbx_strand_id
1 'polypeptide(L)'
;MAQHDMNIANQSFPDFRTDLNNALSALNTMHSGTNRPSGAAVGTMCLDTTNSGSNSLEIKFFDGSDDISFATIDTSANTINFIDSAVASDLVNDTSPQLGGDLDTNSFNITIDDAHFIKDENGNEQLIFQTTSSAVNQFDITNAATGNNPTFEATGGDTNIGIDLKVKGSGEIVIGSGSGAATLTTKGANDLVLDTNAGTNSGNITITDGANGNIDFTTNGTGAIKFNDLAYIPQQALTSSSNAVAWDTQAKPNAYHLTTENTTFSAPTNSVEGSFICLEINYDGSHTIAFNTAFEFAASTAPTFTSTDGKTDILVFRYNGTVWQEVGRTLNLSES
;
A
#
# COMPACT_ATOMS: atom_id res chain seq x y z
N MET A 1 35.30 54.34 25.90
CA MET A 1 35.93 53.01 25.65
C MET A 1 36.07 52.30 26.96
N ALA A 2 35.66 51.10 27.03
CA ALA A 2 35.58 50.36 28.28
C ALA A 2 36.58 49.19 28.34
N GLN A 3 37.73 49.36 27.70
CA GLN A 3 38.85 48.42 27.88
C GLN A 3 39.90 49.04 28.79
N HIS A 4 40.45 48.22 29.67
CA HIS A 4 41.49 48.60 30.60
C HIS A 4 42.50 47.45 30.73
N ASP A 5 43.79 47.73 30.91
CA ASP A 5 44.85 46.71 31.06
C ASP A 5 44.84 46.04 32.46
N MET A 6 43.99 46.54 33.35
CA MET A 6 43.81 46.08 34.76
C MET A 6 45.08 46.30 35.62
N ASN A 7 45.99 47.13 35.17
CA ASN A 7 47.13 47.52 35.92
C ASN A 7 46.97 48.96 36.40
N ILE A 8 46.87 49.16 37.73
CA ILE A 8 46.71 50.47 38.32
C ILE A 8 48.09 50.89 38.82
N ALA A 9 48.69 51.81 38.11
CA ALA A 9 50.04 52.29 38.44
C ALA A 9 50.04 53.18 39.70
N ASN A 10 51.20 53.28 40.33
CA ASN A 10 51.41 54.24 41.42
C ASN A 10 51.51 55.65 40.86
N GLN A 11 50.50 56.48 41.06
CA GLN A 11 50.35 57.77 40.41
C GLN A 11 49.65 58.81 41.34
N SER A 12 49.43 60.02 40.88
CA SER A 12 48.72 61.06 41.65
C SER A 12 47.30 60.62 41.98
N PHE A 13 46.72 61.09 43.08
CA PHE A 13 45.37 60.70 43.52
C PHE A 13 44.27 60.96 42.45
N PRO A 14 44.32 62.11 41.71
CA PRO A 14 43.36 62.33 40.61
C PRO A 14 43.51 61.27 39.49
N ASP A 15 44.76 60.88 39.12
CA ASP A 15 45.06 59.95 38.07
C ASP A 15 44.69 58.52 38.49
N PHE A 16 45.03 58.18 39.76
CA PHE A 16 44.61 56.90 40.36
C PHE A 16 43.08 56.71 40.33
N ARG A 17 42.32 57.75 40.69
CA ARG A 17 40.87 57.73 40.66
C ARG A 17 40.34 57.51 39.22
N THR A 18 40.95 58.20 38.26
CA THR A 18 40.60 58.08 36.85
C THR A 18 40.86 56.62 36.35
N ASP A 19 42.02 56.11 36.66
CA ASP A 19 42.46 54.78 36.30
C ASP A 19 41.58 53.70 36.91
N LEU A 20 41.29 53.84 38.21
CA LEU A 20 40.35 52.94 38.89
C LEU A 20 38.93 52.98 38.29
N ASN A 21 38.45 54.18 37.98
CA ASN A 21 37.14 54.31 37.34
C ASN A 21 37.11 53.66 35.93
N ASN A 22 38.19 53.79 35.18
CA ASN A 22 38.36 53.13 33.88
C ASN A 22 38.37 51.59 34.01
N ALA A 23 39.10 51.10 35.00
CA ALA A 23 39.13 49.61 35.28
C ALA A 23 37.76 49.10 35.67
N LEU A 24 37.01 49.79 36.54
CA LEU A 24 35.66 49.47 36.94
C LEU A 24 34.69 49.52 35.73
N SER A 25 34.85 50.53 34.87
CA SER A 25 34.05 50.65 33.65
C SER A 25 34.31 49.51 32.68
N ALA A 26 35.58 49.09 32.54
CA ALA A 26 35.96 47.95 31.69
C ALA A 26 35.31 46.65 32.23
N LEU A 27 35.35 46.41 33.53
CA LEU A 27 34.68 45.26 34.14
C LEU A 27 33.14 45.31 33.94
N ASN A 28 32.55 46.46 34.15
CA ASN A 28 31.10 46.61 33.97
C ASN A 28 30.60 46.37 32.52
N THR A 29 31.47 46.55 31.57
CA THR A 29 31.18 46.35 30.15
C THR A 29 31.80 45.12 29.55
N MET A 30 32.22 44.17 30.36
CA MET A 30 32.92 42.94 29.92
C MET A 30 34.13 43.30 29.01
N HIS A 31 34.96 44.25 29.39
CA HIS A 31 36.07 44.74 28.56
C HIS A 31 35.72 45.02 27.09
N SER A 32 34.58 45.68 26.85
CA SER A 32 34.11 45.93 25.49
C SER A 32 35.07 46.79 24.66
N GLY A 33 35.38 46.39 23.44
CA GLY A 33 36.28 47.11 22.54
C GLY A 33 36.59 46.31 21.26
N THR A 34 37.41 46.88 20.40
CA THR A 34 37.77 46.27 19.11
C THR A 34 38.94 45.26 19.18
N ASN A 35 39.56 45.18 20.33
CA ASN A 35 40.69 44.23 20.59
C ASN A 35 40.55 43.68 22.00
N ARG A 36 41.22 42.58 22.32
CA ARG A 36 41.39 42.09 23.67
C ARG A 36 42.16 43.08 24.52
N PRO A 37 41.84 43.28 25.83
CA PRO A 37 42.70 44.08 26.73
C PRO A 37 44.17 43.65 26.70
N SER A 38 45.08 44.58 26.70
CA SER A 38 46.54 44.29 26.60
C SER A 38 47.09 43.48 27.81
N GLY A 39 46.41 43.63 28.97
CA GLY A 39 46.74 42.88 30.19
C GLY A 39 45.93 41.63 30.42
N ALA A 40 45.24 41.08 29.39
CA ALA A 40 44.41 39.90 29.53
C ALA A 40 45.20 38.68 29.98
N ALA A 41 44.72 38.03 31.04
CA ALA A 41 45.17 36.70 31.47
C ALA A 41 44.30 35.58 30.91
N VAL A 42 44.80 34.36 30.95
CA VAL A 42 43.98 33.17 30.59
C VAL A 42 42.68 33.19 31.36
N GLY A 43 41.54 32.98 30.67
CA GLY A 43 40.21 33.07 31.23
C GLY A 43 39.55 34.43 31.10
N THR A 44 40.24 35.45 30.55
CA THR A 44 39.57 36.74 30.30
C THR A 44 38.49 36.62 29.24
N MET A 45 37.30 37.05 29.56
CA MET A 45 36.21 37.26 28.60
C MET A 45 36.14 38.71 28.15
N CYS A 46 35.93 38.96 26.90
CA CYS A 46 35.76 40.32 26.36
C CYS A 46 34.64 40.36 25.33
N LEU A 47 34.02 41.56 25.21
CA LEU A 47 33.02 41.83 24.18
C LEU A 47 33.71 42.58 23.02
N ASP A 48 33.89 41.89 21.91
CA ASP A 48 34.38 42.49 20.69
C ASP A 48 33.29 43.30 19.99
N THR A 49 33.56 44.59 19.80
CA THR A 49 32.65 45.54 19.19
C THR A 49 33.08 45.91 17.76
N THR A 50 34.01 45.21 17.13
CA THR A 50 34.52 45.50 15.80
C THR A 50 33.40 45.67 14.77
N ASN A 51 32.40 44.78 14.85
CA ASN A 51 31.26 44.73 13.94
C ASN A 51 29.99 45.40 14.50
N SER A 52 30.10 46.24 15.53
CA SER A 52 28.96 46.90 16.15
C SER A 52 28.19 47.80 15.17
N GLY A 53 28.85 48.39 14.17
CA GLY A 53 28.19 49.13 13.08
C GLY A 53 27.30 48.30 12.17
N SER A 54 27.44 46.97 12.22
CA SER A 54 26.60 45.99 11.53
C SER A 54 25.68 45.24 12.50
N ASN A 55 25.41 45.81 13.68
CA ASN A 55 24.59 45.26 14.75
C ASN A 55 25.10 43.91 15.29
N SER A 56 26.38 43.57 15.11
CA SER A 56 26.98 42.33 15.58
C SER A 56 28.04 42.59 16.64
N LEU A 57 27.88 41.97 17.80
CA LEU A 57 28.89 41.95 18.86
C LEU A 57 29.31 40.51 19.06
N GLU A 58 30.57 40.29 19.51
CA GLU A 58 31.12 38.95 19.72
C GLU A 58 31.69 38.81 21.14
N ILE A 59 31.25 37.78 21.86
CA ILE A 59 31.85 37.41 23.14
C ILE A 59 33.02 36.47 22.86
N LYS A 60 34.18 36.81 23.38
CA LYS A 60 35.41 36.04 23.22
C LYS A 60 35.98 35.63 24.56
N PHE A 61 36.60 34.45 24.59
CA PHE A 61 37.34 33.90 25.70
C PHE A 61 38.82 33.76 25.31
N PHE A 62 39.71 34.31 26.15
CA PHE A 62 41.15 34.17 25.93
C PHE A 62 41.68 32.93 26.60
N ASP A 63 42.26 31.98 25.85
CA ASP A 63 42.84 30.71 26.34
C ASP A 63 44.32 30.82 26.78
N GLY A 64 44.94 31.98 26.57
CA GLY A 64 46.37 32.23 26.80
C GLY A 64 47.18 32.36 25.52
N SER A 65 46.65 31.97 24.40
CA SER A 65 47.26 32.08 23.05
C SER A 65 46.31 32.84 22.13
N ASP A 66 45.07 32.32 22.03
CA ASP A 66 44.06 32.77 21.06
C ASP A 66 42.80 33.29 21.71
N ASP A 67 42.08 34.13 20.97
CA ASP A 67 40.72 34.57 21.32
C ASP A 67 39.69 33.61 20.72
N ILE A 68 39.10 32.76 21.55
CA ILE A 68 38.09 31.80 21.16
C ILE A 68 36.75 32.53 21.17
N SER A 69 36.07 32.55 20.01
CA SER A 69 34.73 33.11 19.89
C SER A 69 33.73 32.17 20.58
N PHE A 70 32.97 32.73 21.54
CA PHE A 70 31.97 31.97 22.33
C PHE A 70 30.57 32.19 21.81
N ALA A 71 30.20 33.44 21.50
CA ALA A 71 28.87 33.78 21.00
C ALA A 71 28.88 35.07 20.20
N THR A 72 27.96 35.20 19.23
CA THR A 72 27.60 36.47 18.60
C THR A 72 26.27 36.98 19.14
N ILE A 73 26.17 38.28 19.30
CA ILE A 73 24.94 38.98 19.70
C ILE A 73 24.51 39.84 18.51
N ASP A 74 23.33 39.53 17.95
CA ASP A 74 22.69 40.44 16.99
C ASP A 74 21.81 41.44 17.76
N THR A 75 22.24 42.69 17.79
CA THR A 75 21.54 43.77 18.52
C THR A 75 20.32 44.28 17.78
N SER A 76 20.18 43.97 16.49
CA SER A 76 18.99 44.28 15.69
C SER A 76 17.89 43.27 15.90
N ALA A 77 18.23 41.99 15.85
CA ALA A 77 17.31 40.86 16.05
C ALA A 77 17.06 40.53 17.52
N ASN A 78 17.85 41.10 18.46
CA ASN A 78 17.87 40.74 19.88
C ASN A 78 18.10 39.25 20.13
N THR A 79 19.03 38.62 19.40
CA THR A 79 19.36 37.23 19.49
C THR A 79 20.80 37.00 19.90
N ILE A 80 21.07 35.90 20.60
CA ILE A 80 22.41 35.39 20.92
C ILE A 80 22.60 34.07 20.19
N ASN A 81 23.64 33.98 19.36
CA ASN A 81 24.01 32.73 18.67
C ASN A 81 25.34 32.24 19.26
N PHE A 82 25.34 31.11 19.90
CA PHE A 82 26.56 30.48 20.37
C PHE A 82 27.39 30.00 19.17
N ILE A 83 28.68 30.42 19.10
CA ILE A 83 29.60 30.06 18.04
C ILE A 83 30.34 28.80 18.50
N ASP A 84 29.67 27.68 18.60
CA ASP A 84 30.38 26.42 18.75
C ASP A 84 29.72 25.35 17.89
N SER A 85 30.53 24.71 17.06
CA SER A 85 30.25 23.39 16.54
C SER A 85 30.06 22.36 17.65
N ALA A 86 30.39 22.70 18.91
CA ALA A 86 30.17 21.88 20.08
C ALA A 86 28.67 21.72 20.47
N VAL A 87 27.77 22.64 20.07
CA VAL A 87 26.34 22.39 20.20
C VAL A 87 25.89 21.27 19.28
N ALA A 88 26.54 21.11 18.11
CA ALA A 88 26.38 19.92 17.26
C ALA A 88 27.14 18.70 17.81
N SER A 89 28.26 18.89 18.54
CA SER A 89 28.98 17.80 19.21
C SER A 89 28.30 17.32 20.50
N ASP A 90 27.50 18.18 21.14
CA ASP A 90 26.69 17.76 22.29
C ASP A 90 25.65 16.70 21.86
N LEU A 91 25.05 16.84 20.68
CA LEU A 91 24.12 15.82 20.18
C LEU A 91 24.82 14.49 19.89
N VAL A 92 26.09 14.54 19.41
CA VAL A 92 26.91 13.36 19.15
C VAL A 92 27.37 12.67 20.45
N ASN A 93 27.60 13.44 21.49
CA ASN A 93 28.04 12.94 22.81
C ASN A 93 26.89 12.67 23.77
N ASP A 94 25.69 13.13 23.47
CA ASP A 94 24.50 12.84 24.24
C ASP A 94 23.99 11.42 23.90
N THR A 95 24.12 10.50 24.83
CA THR A 95 23.64 9.12 24.67
C THR A 95 22.12 8.98 24.82
N SER A 96 21.42 10.08 25.15
CA SER A 96 19.97 10.11 25.36
C SER A 96 19.36 11.44 24.87
N PRO A 97 19.62 11.86 23.62
CA PRO A 97 19.14 13.14 23.12
C PRO A 97 17.62 13.20 23.14
N GLN A 98 17.05 14.26 23.74
CA GLN A 98 15.62 14.51 23.81
C GLN A 98 15.28 15.75 22.99
N LEU A 99 14.33 15.61 22.06
CA LEU A 99 13.77 16.74 21.32
C LEU A 99 12.56 17.28 22.11
N GLY A 100 12.52 18.59 22.35
CA GLY A 100 11.40 19.26 23.02
C GLY A 100 10.17 19.44 22.11
N GLY A 101 10.22 18.95 20.86
CA GLY A 101 9.18 19.02 19.84
C GLY A 101 9.50 18.07 18.68
N ASP A 102 8.76 18.19 17.59
CA ASP A 102 8.95 17.40 16.39
C ASP A 102 10.33 17.64 15.75
N LEU A 103 10.94 16.61 15.18
CA LEU A 103 12.16 16.73 14.37
C LEU A 103 11.79 17.27 12.97
N ASP A 104 12.03 18.57 12.74
CA ASP A 104 12.01 19.14 11.41
C ASP A 104 13.42 19.00 10.76
N THR A 105 13.51 18.20 9.73
CA THR A 105 14.78 17.99 9.01
C THR A 105 15.15 19.12 8.05
N ASN A 106 14.30 20.14 7.92
CA ASN A 106 14.50 21.31 7.04
C ASN A 106 14.94 20.91 5.62
N SER A 107 14.25 19.92 5.03
CA SER A 107 14.54 19.36 3.70
C SER A 107 15.86 18.54 3.58
N PHE A 108 16.51 18.21 4.69
CA PHE A 108 17.64 17.29 4.70
C PHE A 108 17.19 15.84 4.96
N ASN A 109 17.96 14.88 4.48
CA ASN A 109 17.71 13.46 4.68
C ASN A 109 18.08 13.01 6.09
N ILE A 110 17.41 11.99 6.59
CA ILE A 110 17.85 11.21 7.74
C ILE A 110 18.63 10.00 7.20
N THR A 111 19.91 9.85 7.57
CA THR A 111 20.72 8.69 7.23
C THR A 111 20.64 7.69 8.37
N ILE A 112 20.24 6.45 8.07
CA ILE A 112 20.21 5.34 9.01
C ILE A 112 21.16 4.27 8.50
N ASP A 113 22.10 3.85 9.35
CA ASP A 113 23.09 2.83 9.00
C ASP A 113 22.46 1.44 8.87
N ASP A 114 23.22 0.49 8.28
CA ASP A 114 22.79 -0.89 8.12
C ASP A 114 22.44 -1.55 9.47
N ALA A 115 21.35 -2.31 9.48
CA ALA A 115 20.81 -3.00 10.64
C ALA A 115 20.45 -2.08 11.83
N HIS A 116 20.26 -0.76 11.59
CA HIS A 116 19.75 0.16 12.57
C HIS A 116 18.22 0.34 12.45
N PHE A 117 17.59 0.90 13.47
CA PHE A 117 16.16 0.76 13.64
C PHE A 117 15.49 1.98 14.30
N ILE A 118 14.17 2.07 14.10
CA ILE A 118 13.26 2.89 14.92
C ILE A 118 12.68 2.00 16.00
N LYS A 119 12.76 2.44 17.26
CA LYS A 119 12.28 1.71 18.46
C LYS A 119 11.02 2.32 19.04
N ASP A 120 10.29 1.52 19.83
CA ASP A 120 9.26 2.01 20.74
C ASP A 120 9.86 2.53 22.06
N GLU A 121 9.00 3.03 22.94
CA GLU A 121 9.39 3.56 24.27
C GLU A 121 9.99 2.49 25.21
N ASN A 122 9.76 1.20 24.95
CA ASN A 122 10.27 0.07 25.74
C ASN A 122 11.60 -0.47 25.17
N GLY A 123 12.08 0.11 24.05
CA GLY A 123 13.32 -0.29 23.40
C GLY A 123 13.17 -1.42 22.38
N ASN A 124 11.92 -1.84 22.05
CA ASN A 124 11.69 -2.87 21.04
C ASN A 124 11.75 -2.27 19.64
N GLU A 125 12.34 -3.00 18.70
CA GLU A 125 12.43 -2.59 17.30
C GLU A 125 11.06 -2.61 16.62
N GLN A 126 10.65 -1.48 16.04
CA GLN A 126 9.43 -1.38 15.22
C GLN A 126 9.76 -1.47 13.74
N LEU A 127 10.87 -0.90 13.29
CA LEU A 127 11.31 -0.91 11.92
C LEU A 127 12.83 -1.01 11.85
N ILE A 128 13.35 -2.03 11.18
CA ILE A 128 14.78 -2.25 10.98
C ILE A 128 15.10 -1.94 9.52
N PHE A 129 16.10 -1.08 9.31
CA PHE A 129 16.61 -0.74 7.98
C PHE A 129 17.83 -1.60 7.68
N GLN A 130 17.76 -2.36 6.60
CA GLN A 130 18.88 -3.15 6.09
C GLN A 130 19.29 -2.64 4.73
N THR A 131 20.58 -2.50 4.50
CA THR A 131 21.11 -1.95 3.26
C THR A 131 21.64 -3.04 2.35
N THR A 132 21.56 -2.79 1.06
CA THR A 132 22.19 -3.61 0.01
C THR A 132 23.17 -2.74 -0.74
N SER A 133 24.39 -3.22 -0.91
CA SER A 133 25.41 -2.51 -1.69
C SER A 133 24.90 -2.29 -3.12
N SER A 134 24.99 -1.05 -3.61
CA SER A 134 24.55 -0.64 -4.95
C SER A 134 23.03 -0.85 -5.19
N ALA A 135 22.20 -0.72 -4.15
CA ALA A 135 20.75 -0.75 -4.29
C ALA A 135 20.26 0.34 -5.26
N VAL A 136 19.35 -0.02 -6.14
CA VAL A 136 18.72 0.89 -7.11
C VAL A 136 17.20 0.94 -6.99
N ASN A 137 16.62 0.06 -6.16
CA ASN A 137 15.18 -0.07 -5.93
C ASN A 137 14.88 0.18 -4.46
N GLN A 138 13.74 0.80 -4.18
CA GLN A 138 13.30 1.17 -2.84
C GLN A 138 11.77 1.08 -2.73
N PHE A 139 11.28 1.36 -1.52
CA PHE A 139 9.86 1.59 -1.26
C PHE A 139 9.59 3.08 -1.10
N ASP A 140 8.56 3.57 -1.77
CA ASP A 140 8.00 4.89 -1.56
C ASP A 140 6.69 4.79 -0.77
N ILE A 141 6.56 5.64 0.25
CA ILE A 141 5.35 5.77 1.06
C ILE A 141 4.78 7.16 0.79
N THR A 142 3.58 7.20 0.22
CA THR A 142 2.92 8.47 -0.11
C THR A 142 1.59 8.56 0.64
N ASN A 143 1.38 9.67 1.35
CA ASN A 143 0.09 9.99 1.93
C ASN A 143 -0.91 10.44 0.84
N ALA A 144 -2.18 10.58 1.20
CA ALA A 144 -3.21 10.97 0.24
C ALA A 144 -4.17 12.01 0.81
N ALA A 145 -4.74 12.83 -0.06
CA ALA A 145 -5.86 13.71 0.27
C ALA A 145 -7.16 12.91 0.47
N THR A 146 -8.17 13.54 1.07
CA THR A 146 -9.50 12.94 1.26
C THR A 146 -10.05 12.35 -0.03
N GLY A 147 -10.52 11.12 0.02
CA GLY A 147 -11.10 10.40 -1.13
C GLY A 147 -10.09 9.62 -1.98
N ASN A 148 -8.80 9.70 -1.67
CA ASN A 148 -7.76 8.91 -2.31
C ASN A 148 -7.08 7.96 -1.32
N ASN A 149 -6.43 6.93 -1.82
CA ASN A 149 -5.70 5.96 -1.00
C ASN A 149 -4.23 6.36 -0.87
N PRO A 150 -3.62 6.27 0.32
CA PRO A 150 -2.17 6.32 0.44
C PRO A 150 -1.54 5.12 -0.26
N THR A 151 -0.30 5.26 -0.73
CA THR A 151 0.40 4.20 -1.45
C THR A 151 1.63 3.73 -0.69
N PHE A 152 1.91 2.44 -0.82
CA PHE A 152 3.18 1.79 -0.52
C PHE A 152 3.64 1.15 -1.82
N GLU A 153 4.67 1.68 -2.44
CA GLU A 153 5.06 1.39 -3.82
C GLU A 153 6.53 0.98 -3.91
N ALA A 154 6.82 -0.06 -4.70
CA ALA A 154 8.19 -0.38 -5.10
C ALA A 154 8.59 0.47 -6.30
N THR A 155 9.66 1.25 -6.16
CA THR A 155 10.19 2.16 -7.19
C THR A 155 11.70 1.97 -7.35
N GLY A 156 12.27 2.52 -8.42
CA GLY A 156 13.71 2.48 -8.60
C GLY A 156 14.20 2.46 -10.03
N GLY A 157 15.43 1.97 -10.23
CA GLY A 157 16.10 1.98 -11.52
C GLY A 157 15.75 0.82 -12.45
N ASP A 158 15.23 -0.28 -11.94
CA ASP A 158 14.86 -1.45 -12.76
C ASP A 158 13.50 -1.27 -13.45
N THR A 159 13.32 -1.93 -14.58
CA THR A 159 12.08 -1.86 -15.37
C THR A 159 10.90 -2.58 -14.69
N ASN A 160 11.18 -3.69 -14.00
CA ASN A 160 10.18 -4.49 -13.30
C ASN A 160 10.61 -4.71 -11.87
N ILE A 161 9.85 -4.22 -10.92
CA ILE A 161 10.13 -4.30 -9.49
C ILE A 161 8.91 -4.89 -8.80
N GLY A 162 9.09 -6.00 -8.09
CA GLY A 162 8.04 -6.64 -7.29
C GLY A 162 8.10 -6.22 -5.83
N ILE A 163 7.06 -6.56 -5.09
CA ILE A 163 7.01 -6.42 -3.63
C ILE A 163 6.96 -7.80 -3.01
N ASP A 164 7.98 -8.14 -2.21
CA ASP A 164 8.00 -9.36 -1.42
C ASP A 164 7.39 -9.12 -0.04
N LEU A 165 6.22 -9.69 0.21
CA LEU A 165 5.61 -9.72 1.54
C LEU A 165 5.89 -11.09 2.18
N LYS A 166 6.85 -11.12 3.12
CA LYS A 166 7.31 -12.36 3.74
C LYS A 166 6.82 -12.47 5.18
N VAL A 167 6.13 -13.54 5.49
CA VAL A 167 5.77 -13.91 6.87
C VAL A 167 6.79 -14.88 7.45
N LYS A 168 6.88 -14.98 8.77
CA LYS A 168 7.76 -15.91 9.47
C LYS A 168 6.97 -17.13 9.96
N GLY A 169 7.51 -18.33 9.70
CA GLY A 169 6.90 -19.59 10.12
C GLY A 169 5.53 -19.80 9.47
N SER A 170 4.51 -20.05 10.27
CA SER A 170 3.12 -20.24 9.85
C SER A 170 2.27 -18.97 9.91
N GLY A 171 2.92 -17.78 9.89
CA GLY A 171 2.20 -16.51 9.84
C GLY A 171 1.39 -16.35 8.57
N GLU A 172 0.45 -15.41 8.57
CA GLU A 172 -0.49 -15.13 7.48
C GLU A 172 -0.38 -13.68 7.02
N ILE A 173 -0.73 -13.41 5.76
CA ILE A 173 -1.00 -12.06 5.26
C ILE A 173 -2.51 -11.85 5.35
N VAL A 174 -2.95 -10.98 6.26
CA VAL A 174 -4.37 -10.64 6.45
C VAL A 174 -4.70 -9.37 5.68
N ILE A 175 -5.70 -9.44 4.79
CA ILE A 175 -6.16 -8.31 3.98
C ILE A 175 -7.51 -7.85 4.51
N GLY A 176 -7.62 -6.55 4.82
CA GLY A 176 -8.84 -5.93 5.31
C GLY A 176 -8.97 -5.94 6.82
N SER A 177 -9.86 -5.11 7.32
CA SER A 177 -10.22 -4.99 8.74
C SER A 177 -11.68 -4.61 8.87
N GLY A 178 -12.39 -5.19 9.84
CA GLY A 178 -13.79 -4.89 10.09
C GLY A 178 -14.79 -5.87 9.46
N SER A 179 -16.05 -5.46 9.31
CA SER A 179 -17.17 -6.33 8.90
C SER A 179 -17.48 -6.32 7.40
N GLY A 180 -16.80 -5.51 6.61
CA GLY A 180 -16.96 -5.47 5.15
C GLY A 180 -16.13 -6.52 4.43
N ALA A 181 -16.48 -6.80 3.16
CA ALA A 181 -15.65 -7.64 2.30
C ALA A 181 -14.32 -6.96 1.98
N ALA A 182 -13.21 -7.68 2.13
CA ALA A 182 -11.92 -7.26 1.61
C ALA A 182 -11.81 -7.66 0.14
N THR A 183 -11.27 -6.77 -0.68
CA THR A 183 -11.09 -7.01 -2.11
C THR A 183 -9.62 -7.03 -2.47
N LEU A 184 -9.16 -8.09 -3.15
CA LEU A 184 -7.88 -8.14 -3.83
C LEU A 184 -8.14 -7.93 -5.32
N THR A 185 -7.56 -6.90 -5.91
CA THR A 185 -7.81 -6.52 -7.30
C THR A 185 -6.53 -6.04 -7.97
N THR A 186 -6.46 -6.17 -9.28
CA THR A 186 -5.45 -5.52 -10.11
C THR A 186 -5.89 -4.09 -10.47
N LYS A 187 -4.94 -3.24 -10.79
CA LYS A 187 -5.21 -1.89 -11.30
C LYS A 187 -4.94 -1.86 -12.81
N GLY A 188 -5.94 -1.40 -13.57
CA GLY A 188 -5.86 -1.38 -15.04
C GLY A 188 -6.28 -2.71 -15.67
N ALA A 189 -6.05 -2.87 -16.97
CA ALA A 189 -6.44 -4.03 -17.77
C ALA A 189 -5.41 -5.17 -17.59
N ASN A 190 -5.40 -5.80 -16.42
CA ASN A 190 -4.50 -6.91 -16.09
C ASN A 190 -5.27 -8.04 -15.42
N ASP A 191 -4.96 -9.26 -15.77
CA ASP A 191 -5.49 -10.45 -15.13
C ASP A 191 -4.98 -10.57 -13.67
N LEU A 192 -5.78 -11.17 -12.81
CA LEU A 192 -5.34 -11.60 -11.49
C LEU A 192 -5.00 -13.09 -11.54
N VAL A 193 -3.75 -13.43 -11.32
CA VAL A 193 -3.28 -14.80 -11.25
C VAL A 193 -2.90 -15.17 -9.82
N LEU A 194 -3.46 -16.27 -9.32
CA LEU A 194 -3.11 -16.85 -8.03
C LEU A 194 -2.41 -18.21 -8.28
N ASP A 195 -1.15 -18.29 -7.90
CA ASP A 195 -0.35 -19.51 -8.06
C ASP A 195 0.49 -19.81 -6.80
N THR A 196 1.28 -20.86 -6.85
CA THR A 196 2.27 -21.20 -5.82
C THR A 196 3.64 -21.34 -6.45
N ASN A 197 4.72 -21.20 -5.66
CA ASN A 197 6.09 -21.44 -6.10
C ASN A 197 6.47 -20.65 -7.38
N ALA A 198 5.98 -19.41 -7.51
CA ALA A 198 6.20 -18.53 -8.67
C ALA A 198 5.91 -19.26 -10.02
N GLY A 199 4.81 -19.99 -10.07
CA GLY A 199 4.38 -20.73 -11.26
C GLY A 199 5.13 -22.02 -11.56
N THR A 200 6.19 -22.35 -10.80
CA THR A 200 6.98 -23.55 -11.06
C THR A 200 6.29 -24.80 -10.49
N ASN A 201 5.90 -25.75 -11.34
CA ASN A 201 5.17 -26.96 -10.96
C ASN A 201 3.86 -26.65 -10.18
N SER A 202 3.20 -25.56 -10.52
CA SER A 202 1.98 -25.09 -9.90
C SER A 202 0.83 -25.07 -10.90
N GLY A 203 -0.38 -25.39 -10.43
CA GLY A 203 -1.60 -24.93 -11.09
C GLY A 203 -1.87 -23.48 -10.70
N ASN A 204 -2.84 -22.85 -11.36
CA ASN A 204 -3.25 -21.48 -11.07
C ASN A 204 -4.77 -21.30 -11.12
N ILE A 205 -5.22 -20.20 -10.54
CA ILE A 205 -6.53 -19.62 -10.78
C ILE A 205 -6.28 -18.27 -11.48
N THR A 206 -6.84 -18.09 -12.67
CA THR A 206 -6.75 -16.83 -13.42
C THR A 206 -8.13 -16.19 -13.50
N ILE A 207 -8.24 -14.95 -13.07
CA ILE A 207 -9.42 -14.12 -13.28
C ILE A 207 -9.06 -13.14 -14.39
N THR A 208 -9.62 -13.39 -15.58
CA THR A 208 -9.30 -12.61 -16.79
C THR A 208 -9.99 -11.26 -16.77
N ASP A 209 -9.24 -10.18 -16.97
CA ASP A 209 -9.79 -8.84 -17.15
C ASP A 209 -10.54 -8.72 -18.50
N GLY A 210 -11.60 -7.93 -18.52
CA GLY A 210 -12.37 -7.61 -19.69
C GLY A 210 -13.83 -8.09 -19.65
N ALA A 211 -14.62 -7.59 -20.60
CA ALA A 211 -16.01 -8.00 -20.77
C ALA A 211 -16.06 -9.49 -21.17
N ASN A 212 -16.79 -10.31 -20.43
CA ASN A 212 -16.91 -11.75 -20.59
C ASN A 212 -15.60 -12.53 -20.31
N GLY A 213 -14.68 -11.99 -19.52
CA GLY A 213 -13.50 -12.71 -19.03
C GLY A 213 -13.88 -13.93 -18.19
N ASN A 214 -13.11 -15.01 -18.32
CA ASN A 214 -13.33 -16.25 -17.58
C ASN A 214 -12.69 -16.21 -16.19
N ILE A 215 -13.12 -17.15 -15.34
CA ILE A 215 -12.35 -17.61 -14.19
C ILE A 215 -11.85 -19.01 -14.53
N ASP A 216 -10.55 -19.13 -14.80
CA ASP A 216 -9.94 -20.37 -15.24
C ASP A 216 -9.21 -21.07 -14.09
N PHE A 217 -9.45 -22.35 -13.92
CA PHE A 217 -8.75 -23.23 -13.01
C PHE A 217 -7.85 -24.15 -13.83
N THR A 218 -6.55 -23.91 -13.80
CA THR A 218 -5.56 -24.71 -14.54
C THR A 218 -4.77 -25.57 -13.58
N THR A 219 -4.74 -26.87 -13.80
CA THR A 219 -3.97 -27.83 -12.99
C THR A 219 -2.60 -28.09 -13.61
N ASN A 220 -1.61 -28.46 -12.80
CA ASN A 220 -0.29 -28.86 -13.29
C ASN A 220 -0.25 -30.37 -13.57
N GLY A 221 0.30 -30.74 -14.72
CA GLY A 221 0.53 -32.16 -15.11
C GLY A 221 -0.75 -32.98 -15.10
N THR A 222 -0.78 -34.05 -14.30
CA THR A 222 -1.94 -34.96 -14.16
C THR A 222 -2.87 -34.57 -13.00
N GLY A 223 -2.73 -33.36 -12.45
CA GLY A 223 -3.61 -32.86 -11.42
C GLY A 223 -5.05 -32.71 -11.91
N ALA A 224 -5.99 -32.57 -10.99
CA ALA A 224 -7.41 -32.37 -11.29
C ALA A 224 -8.04 -31.36 -10.33
N ILE A 225 -9.10 -30.68 -10.79
CA ILE A 225 -9.96 -29.88 -9.92
C ILE A 225 -10.82 -30.84 -9.12
N LYS A 226 -10.75 -30.78 -7.80
CA LYS A 226 -11.49 -31.64 -6.89
C LYS A 226 -12.42 -30.82 -6.01
N PHE A 227 -13.71 -31.14 -6.05
CA PHE A 227 -14.71 -30.62 -5.11
C PHE A 227 -14.91 -31.69 -4.03
N ASN A 228 -14.65 -31.40 -2.77
CA ASN A 228 -14.84 -32.34 -1.66
C ASN A 228 -16.30 -32.38 -1.16
N ASP A 229 -17.05 -31.33 -1.47
CA ASP A 229 -18.46 -31.18 -1.16
C ASP A 229 -19.28 -31.02 -2.44
N LEU A 230 -20.59 -30.80 -2.32
CA LEU A 230 -21.52 -30.62 -3.43
C LEU A 230 -21.13 -29.42 -4.30
N ALA A 231 -20.84 -29.69 -5.57
CA ALA A 231 -20.79 -28.64 -6.61
C ALA A 231 -22.13 -28.66 -7.36
N TYR A 232 -22.84 -27.56 -7.41
CA TYR A 232 -24.14 -27.47 -8.07
C TYR A 232 -24.24 -26.26 -8.99
N ILE A 233 -25.03 -26.44 -10.05
CA ILE A 233 -25.49 -25.36 -10.91
C ILE A 233 -26.95 -25.12 -10.57
N PRO A 234 -27.35 -23.93 -10.11
CA PRO A 234 -28.73 -23.63 -9.75
C PRO A 234 -29.69 -23.91 -10.90
N GLN A 235 -30.80 -24.62 -10.61
CA GLN A 235 -31.86 -24.83 -11.60
C GLN A 235 -32.68 -23.54 -11.76
N GLN A 236 -32.97 -23.16 -13.00
CA GLN A 236 -33.65 -21.91 -13.33
C GLN A 236 -34.83 -22.14 -14.26
N ALA A 237 -35.90 -21.33 -14.04
CA ALA A 237 -37.11 -21.43 -14.84
C ALA A 237 -36.91 -20.89 -16.29
N LEU A 238 -37.43 -21.66 -17.25
CA LEU A 238 -37.69 -21.20 -18.61
C LEU A 238 -39.19 -20.99 -18.76
N THR A 239 -39.61 -19.87 -19.28
CA THR A 239 -41.01 -19.53 -19.53
C THR A 239 -41.29 -19.52 -21.03
N SER A 240 -42.42 -20.10 -21.47
CA SER A 240 -42.91 -19.95 -22.84
C SER A 240 -43.68 -18.63 -23.02
N SER A 241 -43.64 -18.16 -24.25
CA SER A 241 -44.46 -17.04 -24.71
C SER A 241 -44.84 -17.28 -26.16
N SER A 242 -46.16 -17.31 -26.44
CA SER A 242 -46.66 -17.59 -27.82
C SER A 242 -46.12 -18.94 -28.35
N ASN A 243 -46.18 -19.96 -27.55
CA ASN A 243 -45.75 -21.33 -27.84
C ASN A 243 -44.25 -21.50 -28.08
N ALA A 244 -43.43 -20.55 -27.70
CA ALA A 244 -41.99 -20.61 -27.85
C ALA A 244 -41.24 -20.38 -26.55
N VAL A 245 -40.16 -21.13 -26.33
CA VAL A 245 -39.22 -20.95 -25.24
C VAL A 245 -37.89 -20.50 -25.84
N ALA A 246 -37.42 -19.32 -25.44
CA ALA A 246 -36.06 -18.87 -25.66
C ALA A 246 -35.16 -19.37 -24.54
N TRP A 247 -34.00 -19.93 -24.90
CA TRP A 247 -33.06 -20.51 -23.94
C TRP A 247 -31.65 -19.95 -24.12
N ASP A 248 -31.22 -19.15 -23.18
CA ASP A 248 -29.81 -18.74 -23.04
C ASP A 248 -29.09 -19.82 -22.22
N THR A 249 -28.29 -20.65 -22.87
CA THR A 249 -27.67 -21.83 -22.23
C THR A 249 -26.48 -21.48 -21.36
N GLN A 250 -25.85 -20.34 -21.55
CA GLN A 250 -24.80 -19.83 -20.66
C GLN A 250 -25.41 -19.31 -19.34
N ALA A 251 -26.51 -18.61 -19.41
CA ALA A 251 -27.18 -18.07 -18.22
C ALA A 251 -27.93 -19.15 -17.44
N LYS A 252 -28.52 -20.16 -18.13
CA LYS A 252 -29.40 -21.18 -17.55
C LYS A 252 -29.04 -22.60 -18.01
N PRO A 253 -27.81 -23.11 -17.70
CA PRO A 253 -27.40 -24.44 -18.15
C PRO A 253 -28.16 -25.59 -17.50
N ASN A 254 -28.72 -25.38 -16.31
CA ASN A 254 -29.62 -26.30 -15.64
C ASN A 254 -31.00 -25.63 -15.52
N ALA A 255 -31.97 -26.08 -16.29
CA ALA A 255 -33.24 -25.40 -16.45
C ALA A 255 -34.44 -26.31 -16.24
N TYR A 256 -35.54 -25.70 -15.86
CA TYR A 256 -36.86 -26.35 -15.90
C TYR A 256 -37.90 -25.51 -16.63
N HIS A 257 -38.89 -26.17 -17.21
CA HIS A 257 -40.00 -25.54 -17.87
C HIS A 257 -41.33 -26.17 -17.38
N LEU A 258 -42.21 -25.36 -16.82
CA LEU A 258 -43.61 -25.78 -16.57
C LEU A 258 -44.44 -25.49 -17.81
N THR A 259 -45.03 -26.54 -18.39
CA THR A 259 -45.82 -26.41 -19.62
C THR A 259 -47.18 -25.83 -19.29
N THR A 260 -47.50 -24.65 -19.78
CA THR A 260 -48.82 -24.00 -19.68
C THR A 260 -49.50 -23.84 -21.04
N GLU A 261 -48.79 -24.23 -22.08
CA GLU A 261 -49.22 -24.18 -23.49
C GLU A 261 -48.39 -25.21 -24.31
N ASN A 262 -48.80 -25.48 -25.54
CA ASN A 262 -47.90 -26.21 -26.47
C ASN A 262 -46.62 -25.46 -26.65
N THR A 263 -45.47 -26.13 -26.55
CA THR A 263 -44.20 -25.47 -26.44
C THR A 263 -43.18 -25.94 -27.48
N THR A 264 -42.52 -25.00 -28.13
CA THR A 264 -41.36 -25.27 -28.97
C THR A 264 -40.11 -24.62 -28.36
N PHE A 265 -39.12 -25.41 -27.99
CA PHE A 265 -37.78 -24.87 -27.62
C PHE A 265 -37.07 -24.33 -28.85
N SER A 266 -36.84 -23.02 -28.87
CA SER A 266 -36.11 -22.31 -29.93
C SER A 266 -34.66 -22.72 -29.99
N ALA A 267 -33.94 -22.35 -31.06
CA ALA A 267 -32.50 -22.50 -31.10
C ALA A 267 -31.85 -21.76 -29.91
N PRO A 268 -31.03 -22.45 -29.08
CA PRO A 268 -30.40 -21.81 -27.94
C PRO A 268 -29.41 -20.73 -28.34
N THR A 269 -29.25 -19.75 -27.44
CA THR A 269 -28.24 -18.69 -27.59
C THR A 269 -27.09 -18.89 -26.60
N ASN A 270 -25.94 -18.23 -26.87
CA ASN A 270 -24.75 -18.25 -26.02
C ASN A 270 -24.20 -19.66 -25.73
N SER A 271 -24.29 -20.53 -26.72
CA SER A 271 -23.83 -21.93 -26.62
C SER A 271 -22.30 -21.99 -26.68
N VAL A 272 -21.67 -22.73 -25.75
CA VAL A 272 -20.22 -22.95 -25.67
C VAL A 272 -19.91 -24.40 -26.01
N GLU A 273 -18.99 -24.64 -26.95
CA GLU A 273 -18.60 -25.99 -27.35
C GLU A 273 -18.07 -26.81 -26.18
N GLY A 274 -18.53 -28.07 -26.09
CA GLY A 274 -18.19 -28.97 -24.99
C GLY A 274 -19.08 -28.84 -23.75
N SER A 275 -19.93 -27.81 -23.66
CA SER A 275 -20.84 -27.62 -22.55
C SER A 275 -21.97 -28.67 -22.52
N PHE A 276 -22.50 -28.90 -21.32
CA PHE A 276 -23.68 -29.71 -21.07
C PHE A 276 -24.79 -28.85 -20.49
N ILE A 277 -26.02 -29.15 -20.89
CA ILE A 277 -27.24 -28.54 -20.33
C ILE A 277 -28.21 -29.63 -19.88
N CYS A 278 -28.99 -29.34 -18.85
CA CYS A 278 -30.04 -30.19 -18.38
C CYS A 278 -31.38 -29.44 -18.44
N LEU A 279 -32.40 -30.10 -18.98
CA LEU A 279 -33.76 -29.59 -19.07
C LEU A 279 -34.72 -30.53 -18.36
N GLU A 280 -35.45 -29.99 -17.42
CA GLU A 280 -36.61 -30.63 -16.80
C GLU A 280 -37.90 -30.01 -17.37
N ILE A 281 -38.81 -30.84 -17.86
CA ILE A 281 -40.12 -30.43 -18.37
C ILE A 281 -41.19 -30.97 -17.44
N ASN A 282 -41.86 -30.07 -16.76
CA ASN A 282 -42.98 -30.38 -15.85
C ASN A 282 -44.30 -30.10 -16.56
N TYR A 283 -45.19 -31.07 -16.59
CA TYR A 283 -46.45 -30.98 -17.31
C TYR A 283 -47.59 -30.53 -16.41
N ASP A 284 -48.20 -29.40 -16.78
CA ASP A 284 -49.47 -28.91 -16.24
C ASP A 284 -50.52 -29.02 -17.35
N GLY A 285 -50.99 -30.27 -17.55
CA GLY A 285 -51.93 -30.61 -18.61
C GLY A 285 -51.29 -31.32 -19.84
N SER A 286 -52.10 -31.54 -20.86
CA SER A 286 -51.68 -32.21 -22.09
C SER A 286 -51.15 -31.23 -23.12
N HIS A 287 -49.90 -30.87 -23.01
CA HIS A 287 -49.24 -29.92 -23.93
C HIS A 287 -48.17 -30.65 -24.77
N THR A 288 -48.10 -30.31 -26.05
CA THR A 288 -47.11 -30.88 -26.95
C THR A 288 -45.76 -30.17 -26.80
N ILE A 289 -44.68 -30.93 -26.86
CA ILE A 289 -43.29 -30.42 -26.81
C ILE A 289 -42.63 -30.66 -28.17
N ALA A 290 -41.99 -29.62 -28.69
CA ALA A 290 -41.16 -29.66 -29.89
C ALA A 290 -39.84 -28.97 -29.66
N PHE A 291 -38.85 -29.31 -30.43
CA PHE A 291 -37.50 -28.73 -30.40
C PHE A 291 -37.11 -28.19 -31.77
N ASN A 292 -36.37 -27.07 -31.80
CA ASN A 292 -35.72 -26.55 -32.99
C ASN A 292 -34.67 -27.56 -33.49
N THR A 293 -34.34 -27.48 -34.80
CA THR A 293 -33.33 -28.34 -35.44
C THR A 293 -31.91 -28.15 -34.87
N ALA A 294 -31.66 -27.15 -34.05
CA ALA A 294 -30.45 -27.01 -33.27
C ALA A 294 -30.27 -28.10 -32.20
N PHE A 295 -31.34 -28.85 -31.90
CA PHE A 295 -31.29 -30.03 -31.00
C PHE A 295 -31.32 -31.31 -31.87
N GLU A 296 -30.32 -32.15 -31.68
CA GLU A 296 -30.17 -33.43 -32.41
C GLU A 296 -30.51 -34.60 -31.49
N PHE A 297 -31.46 -35.40 -31.93
CA PHE A 297 -31.89 -36.62 -31.24
C PHE A 297 -31.43 -37.87 -31.96
N ALA A 298 -31.44 -39.01 -31.28
CA ALA A 298 -31.09 -40.31 -31.90
C ALA A 298 -31.93 -40.58 -33.13
N ALA A 299 -31.32 -41.01 -34.23
CA ALA A 299 -31.94 -41.25 -35.53
C ALA A 299 -32.69 -40.01 -36.09
N SER A 300 -32.23 -38.82 -35.74
CA SER A 300 -32.82 -37.54 -36.12
C SER A 300 -34.33 -37.39 -35.73
N THR A 301 -34.77 -38.13 -34.75
CA THR A 301 -36.18 -38.17 -34.35
C THR A 301 -36.30 -37.84 -32.86
N ALA A 302 -37.03 -36.79 -32.54
CA ALA A 302 -37.38 -36.45 -31.14
C ALA A 302 -38.22 -37.56 -30.52
N PRO A 303 -38.10 -37.80 -29.19
CA PRO A 303 -38.92 -38.81 -28.53
C PRO A 303 -40.40 -38.37 -28.52
N THR A 304 -41.28 -39.36 -28.25
CA THR A 304 -42.64 -39.05 -27.83
C THR A 304 -42.60 -38.57 -26.41
N PHE A 305 -42.84 -37.29 -26.20
CA PHE A 305 -42.88 -36.67 -24.88
C PHE A 305 -44.13 -37.09 -24.09
N THR A 306 -43.99 -37.04 -22.74
CA THR A 306 -45.04 -37.60 -21.86
C THR A 306 -46.36 -36.85 -21.97
N SER A 307 -46.35 -35.52 -22.08
CA SER A 307 -47.57 -34.71 -22.32
C SER A 307 -48.77 -35.10 -21.40
N THR A 308 -48.51 -35.34 -20.14
CA THR A 308 -49.51 -35.76 -19.14
C THR A 308 -49.34 -34.97 -17.87
N ASP A 309 -50.39 -34.38 -17.35
CA ASP A 309 -50.45 -33.62 -16.09
C ASP A 309 -49.78 -34.37 -14.93
N GLY A 310 -49.02 -33.66 -14.10
CA GLY A 310 -48.29 -34.21 -12.95
C GLY A 310 -47.17 -35.18 -13.32
N LYS A 311 -46.63 -35.05 -14.53
CA LYS A 311 -45.50 -35.84 -15.00
C LYS A 311 -44.31 -34.95 -15.39
N THR A 312 -43.13 -35.56 -15.39
CA THR A 312 -41.89 -34.85 -15.69
C THR A 312 -41.05 -35.64 -16.69
N ASP A 313 -40.48 -34.93 -17.65
CA ASP A 313 -39.43 -35.45 -18.56
C ASP A 313 -38.13 -34.70 -18.31
N ILE A 314 -37.01 -35.43 -18.23
CA ILE A 314 -35.67 -34.86 -18.06
C ILE A 314 -34.79 -35.20 -19.26
N LEU A 315 -34.13 -34.20 -19.87
CA LEU A 315 -33.23 -34.37 -21.00
C LEU A 315 -31.87 -33.76 -20.70
N VAL A 316 -30.81 -34.35 -21.18
CA VAL A 316 -29.46 -33.82 -21.12
C VAL A 316 -28.88 -33.73 -22.53
N PHE A 317 -28.29 -32.57 -22.83
CA PHE A 317 -27.65 -32.34 -24.12
C PHE A 317 -26.20 -31.88 -23.95
N ARG A 318 -25.37 -32.17 -24.95
CA ARG A 318 -23.99 -31.70 -25.11
C ARG A 318 -23.89 -30.86 -26.39
N TYR A 319 -23.29 -29.70 -26.34
CA TYR A 319 -23.02 -28.89 -27.53
C TYR A 319 -21.71 -29.32 -28.20
N ASN A 320 -21.74 -29.59 -29.50
CA ASN A 320 -20.56 -30.00 -30.29
C ASN A 320 -19.96 -28.88 -31.14
N GLY A 321 -20.34 -27.62 -30.88
CA GLY A 321 -19.96 -26.46 -31.68
C GLY A 321 -20.95 -26.09 -32.78
N THR A 322 -21.90 -26.99 -33.14
CA THR A 322 -22.92 -26.78 -34.18
C THR A 322 -24.33 -27.05 -33.69
N VAL A 323 -24.54 -28.18 -33.03
CA VAL A 323 -25.85 -28.62 -32.53
C VAL A 323 -25.76 -29.17 -31.13
N TRP A 324 -26.88 -29.17 -30.41
CA TRP A 324 -27.06 -29.75 -29.10
C TRP A 324 -27.45 -31.24 -29.26
N GLN A 325 -26.51 -32.13 -29.02
CA GLN A 325 -26.68 -33.58 -29.13
C GLN A 325 -27.27 -34.16 -27.86
N GLU A 326 -28.37 -34.89 -27.95
CA GLU A 326 -28.94 -35.60 -26.80
C GLU A 326 -27.96 -36.66 -26.29
N VAL A 327 -27.65 -36.57 -24.98
CA VAL A 327 -26.79 -37.51 -24.27
C VAL A 327 -27.63 -38.55 -23.51
N GLY A 328 -28.78 -38.15 -23.03
CA GLY A 328 -29.69 -38.99 -22.28
C GLY A 328 -30.99 -38.33 -21.91
N ARG A 329 -31.99 -39.16 -21.60
CA ARG A 329 -33.28 -38.71 -21.13
C ARG A 329 -33.94 -39.73 -20.20
N THR A 330 -34.83 -39.22 -19.36
CA THR A 330 -35.77 -40.05 -18.57
C THR A 330 -37.14 -39.38 -18.73
N LEU A 331 -38.09 -40.17 -19.20
CA LEU A 331 -39.43 -39.70 -19.47
C LEU A 331 -40.42 -40.31 -18.49
N ASN A 332 -41.59 -39.64 -18.30
CA ASN A 332 -42.70 -40.12 -17.51
C ASN A 332 -42.38 -40.31 -16.01
N LEU A 333 -41.57 -39.45 -15.46
CA LEU A 333 -41.36 -39.41 -14.03
C LEU A 333 -42.65 -38.93 -13.34
N SER A 334 -42.97 -39.48 -12.18
CA SER A 334 -44.09 -38.97 -11.38
C SER A 334 -43.57 -37.84 -10.48
N GLU A 335 -44.24 -36.72 -10.51
CA GLU A 335 -44.07 -35.69 -9.46
C GLU A 335 -44.50 -36.31 -8.11
N SER A 336 -43.65 -36.16 -7.11
CA SER A 336 -43.92 -36.64 -5.74
C SER A 336 -44.40 -35.51 -4.85
#